data_5d8258d4a24e5e79d6557ea2856905ec
#
_entry.id   5d8258d4a24e5e79d6557ea2856905ec
#
_cell.length_a   1.000
_cell.length_b   1.000
_cell.length_c   1.000
_cell.angle_alpha   90.00
_cell.angle_beta   90.00
_cell.angle_gamma   90.00
#
_symmetry.space_group_name_H-M   'P 1'
#
loop_
_entity.id
_entity.type
_entity.pdbx_description
1 polymer ?
#
loop_
_entity_poly.entity_id
_entity_poly.type
_entity_poly.pdbx_seq_one_letter_code
_entity_poly.pdbx_strand_id
1 'polypeptide(L)'
;MSTEYRFGDFFRNFIAVVLGIVITFAGSDLIEERKIRNEVKDALSLVKDEILLNRETIEELMEQELFEQRGACYLLQYKDSIDKASPDSIEKYGYSPFQSFNPIYIDDAMEMLKSSSLISAIENKKLATRIIQTYNT
;
A
#
# COMPACT_ATOMS: atom_id res chain seq x y z
N MET A 1 39.27 58.97 -16.26
CA MET A 1 39.27 57.67 -16.98
C MET A 1 39.25 56.50 -15.97
N SER A 2 38.19 56.28 -15.21
CA SER A 2 38.20 55.13 -14.25
C SER A 2 36.77 54.66 -13.79
N THR A 3 35.71 55.26 -14.33
CA THR A 3 34.35 54.92 -13.87
C THR A 3 33.71 53.78 -14.69
N GLU A 4 34.04 53.64 -15.95
CA GLU A 4 33.49 52.58 -16.80
C GLU A 4 34.02 51.18 -16.50
N TYR A 5 35.31 51.08 -16.12
CA TYR A 5 35.91 49.81 -15.74
C TYR A 5 35.28 49.22 -14.45
N ARG A 6 34.89 50.06 -13.53
CA ARG A 6 34.27 49.64 -12.27
C ARG A 6 32.84 49.14 -12.47
N PHE A 7 32.11 49.68 -13.43
CA PHE A 7 30.72 49.26 -13.69
C PHE A 7 30.65 47.91 -14.38
N GLY A 8 31.54 47.64 -15.34
CA GLY A 8 31.62 46.31 -15.98
C GLY A 8 32.02 45.20 -15.03
N ASP A 9 32.97 45.43 -14.13
CA ASP A 9 33.39 44.47 -13.09
C ASP A 9 32.28 44.24 -12.06
N PHE A 10 31.57 45.28 -11.64
CA PHE A 10 30.42 45.19 -10.76
C PHE A 10 29.30 44.37 -11.39
N PHE A 11 28.96 44.63 -12.65
CA PHE A 11 27.91 43.94 -13.37
C PHE A 11 28.26 42.46 -13.59
N ARG A 12 29.49 42.13 -13.93
CA ARG A 12 30.00 40.77 -14.05
C ARG A 12 29.90 40.00 -12.73
N ASN A 13 30.31 40.60 -11.63
CA ASN A 13 30.24 39.99 -10.30
C ASN A 13 28.78 39.83 -9.87
N PHE A 14 27.93 40.82 -10.14
CA PHE A 14 26.50 40.74 -9.85
C PHE A 14 25.83 39.55 -10.60
N ILE A 15 26.09 39.43 -11.90
CA ILE A 15 25.58 38.29 -12.69
C ILE A 15 26.10 36.96 -12.17
N ALA A 16 27.38 36.88 -11.81
CA ALA A 16 27.96 35.65 -11.28
C ALA A 16 27.29 35.21 -9.95
N VAL A 17 26.98 36.17 -9.09
CA VAL A 17 26.26 35.89 -7.81
C VAL A 17 24.82 35.45 -8.10
N VAL A 18 24.10 36.15 -9.00
CA VAL A 18 22.72 35.79 -9.37
C VAL A 18 22.67 34.39 -9.99
N LEU A 19 23.58 34.10 -10.95
CA LEU A 19 23.68 32.77 -11.54
C LEU A 19 24.00 31.70 -10.50
N GLY A 20 24.92 31.97 -9.55
CA GLY A 20 25.23 31.06 -8.46
C GLY A 20 24.00 30.72 -7.61
N ILE A 21 23.20 31.74 -7.26
CA ILE A 21 21.96 31.57 -6.52
C ILE A 21 20.96 30.73 -7.33
N VAL A 22 20.73 31.07 -8.59
CA VAL A 22 19.78 30.34 -9.47
C VAL A 22 20.19 28.87 -9.63
N ILE A 23 21.46 28.59 -9.87
CA ILE A 23 21.98 27.21 -10.00
C ILE A 23 21.82 26.45 -8.69
N THR A 24 22.06 27.09 -7.54
CA THR A 24 21.91 26.45 -6.24
C THR A 24 20.45 26.08 -5.97
N PHE A 25 19.50 26.99 -6.21
CA PHE A 25 18.06 26.69 -6.01
C PHE A 25 17.55 25.65 -7.00
N ALA A 26 17.86 25.79 -8.30
CA ALA A 26 17.47 24.81 -9.29
C ALA A 26 18.05 23.40 -9.02
N GLY A 27 19.30 23.35 -8.52
CA GLY A 27 19.92 22.08 -8.09
C GLY A 27 19.24 21.45 -6.87
N SER A 28 18.87 22.28 -5.89
CA SER A 28 18.16 21.83 -4.69
C SER A 28 16.79 21.23 -5.05
N ASP A 29 16.01 21.90 -5.86
CA ASP A 29 14.67 21.45 -6.27
C ASP A 29 14.74 20.10 -6.99
N LEU A 30 15.71 19.91 -7.89
CA LEU A 30 15.89 18.64 -8.61
C LEU A 30 16.30 17.49 -7.67
N ILE A 31 17.09 17.76 -6.62
CA ILE A 31 17.47 16.76 -5.63
C ILE A 31 16.25 16.38 -4.80
N GLU A 32 15.47 17.35 -4.36
CA GLU A 32 14.27 17.14 -3.56
C GLU A 32 13.20 16.36 -4.32
N GLU A 33 12.93 16.71 -5.58
CA GLU A 33 12.01 15.94 -6.44
C GLU A 33 12.45 14.47 -6.58
N ARG A 34 13.74 14.21 -6.79
CA ARG A 34 14.26 12.84 -6.87
C ARG A 34 14.10 12.08 -5.56
N LYS A 35 14.34 12.75 -4.44
CA LYS A 35 14.17 12.17 -3.11
C LYS A 35 12.71 11.77 -2.89
N ILE A 36 11.76 12.69 -3.10
CA ILE A 36 10.34 12.43 -2.96
C ILE A 36 9.90 11.29 -3.89
N ARG A 37 10.35 11.27 -5.13
CA ARG A 37 10.03 10.18 -6.07
C ARG A 37 10.52 8.82 -5.59
N ASN A 38 11.72 8.75 -5.01
CA ASN A 38 12.23 7.51 -4.44
C ASN A 38 11.44 7.08 -3.20
N GLU A 39 11.13 8.01 -2.30
CA GLU A 39 10.29 7.74 -1.13
C GLU A 39 8.91 7.23 -1.51
N VAL A 40 8.26 7.82 -2.52
CA VAL A 40 6.99 7.34 -3.08
C VAL A 40 7.13 5.93 -3.64
N LYS A 41 8.20 5.63 -4.36
CA LYS A 41 8.44 4.31 -4.93
C LYS A 41 8.62 3.25 -3.84
N ASP A 42 9.39 3.57 -2.81
CA ASP A 42 9.64 2.66 -1.69
C ASP A 42 8.34 2.41 -0.89
N ALA A 43 7.58 3.47 -0.60
CA ALA A 43 6.29 3.35 0.06
C ALA A 43 5.28 2.53 -0.78
N LEU A 44 5.21 2.74 -2.09
CA LEU A 44 4.35 1.94 -2.98
C LEU A 44 4.78 0.47 -3.06
N SER A 45 6.08 0.17 -2.91
CA SER A 45 6.54 -1.22 -2.81
C SER A 45 6.03 -1.88 -1.54
N LEU A 46 6.10 -1.21 -0.40
CA LEU A 46 5.57 -1.72 0.87
C LEU A 46 4.05 -1.95 0.80
N VAL A 47 3.29 -0.99 0.27
CA VAL A 47 1.84 -1.14 0.05
C VAL A 47 1.52 -2.31 -0.87
N LYS A 48 2.31 -2.52 -1.92
CA LYS A 48 2.13 -3.68 -2.80
C LYS A 48 2.32 -4.99 -2.06
N ASP A 49 3.38 -5.10 -1.26
CA ASP A 49 3.68 -6.31 -0.51
C ASP A 49 2.60 -6.59 0.53
N GLU A 50 2.09 -5.55 1.20
CA GLU A 50 0.95 -5.62 2.13
C GLU A 50 -0.33 -6.11 1.44
N ILE A 51 -0.66 -5.58 0.26
CA ILE A 51 -1.82 -6.04 -0.53
C ILE A 51 -1.68 -7.52 -0.92
N LEU A 52 -0.46 -7.97 -1.23
CA LEU A 52 -0.22 -9.39 -1.56
C LEU A 52 -0.44 -10.29 -0.34
N LEU A 53 0.04 -9.88 0.84
CA LEU A 53 -0.20 -10.61 2.10
C LEU A 53 -1.69 -10.66 2.45
N ASN A 54 -2.39 -9.52 2.36
CA ASN A 54 -3.83 -9.47 2.60
C ASN A 54 -4.61 -10.35 1.60
N ARG A 55 -4.17 -10.44 0.36
CA ARG A 55 -4.75 -11.32 -0.63
C ARG A 55 -4.58 -12.80 -0.25
N GLU A 56 -3.40 -13.21 0.22
CA GLU A 56 -3.17 -14.58 0.70
C GLU A 56 -4.11 -14.90 1.88
N THR A 57 -4.25 -13.97 2.83
CA THR A 57 -5.19 -14.11 3.96
C THR A 57 -6.64 -14.30 3.47
N ILE A 58 -7.06 -13.56 2.45
CA ILE A 58 -8.39 -13.70 1.85
C ILE A 58 -8.55 -15.06 1.14
N GLU A 59 -7.54 -15.53 0.42
CA GLU A 59 -7.57 -16.83 -0.25
C GLU A 59 -7.71 -17.97 0.78
N GLU A 60 -6.95 -17.93 1.88
CA GLU A 60 -7.07 -18.88 2.99
C GLU A 60 -8.47 -18.83 3.64
N LEU A 61 -9.00 -17.63 3.88
CA LEU A 61 -10.35 -17.45 4.41
C LEU A 61 -11.41 -18.05 3.49
N MET A 62 -11.28 -17.86 2.19
CA MET A 62 -12.22 -18.43 1.22
C MET A 62 -12.20 -19.97 1.23
N GLU A 63 -11.03 -20.59 1.36
CA GLU A 63 -10.90 -22.04 1.47
C GLU A 63 -11.55 -22.56 2.77
N GLN A 64 -11.35 -21.87 3.88
CA GLN A 64 -11.97 -22.17 5.16
C GLN A 64 -13.50 -22.06 5.09
N GLU A 65 -14.04 -20.98 4.57
CA GLU A 65 -15.47 -20.77 4.38
C GLU A 65 -16.11 -21.86 3.52
N LEU A 66 -15.44 -22.26 2.43
CA LEU A 66 -15.90 -23.36 1.58
C LEU A 66 -15.89 -24.71 2.31
N PHE A 67 -14.93 -24.92 3.20
CA PHE A 67 -14.89 -26.11 4.02
C PHE A 67 -16.03 -26.13 5.04
N GLU A 68 -16.27 -25.02 5.73
CA GLU A 68 -17.35 -24.86 6.70
C GLU A 68 -18.73 -25.01 6.03
N GLN A 69 -18.93 -24.40 4.86
CA GLN A 69 -20.15 -24.56 4.07
C GLN A 69 -20.42 -26.05 3.74
N ARG A 70 -19.39 -26.77 3.27
CA ARG A 70 -19.52 -28.21 2.98
C ARG A 70 -19.86 -29.01 4.24
N GLY A 71 -19.22 -28.68 5.35
CA GLY A 71 -19.49 -29.29 6.64
C GLY A 71 -20.92 -29.05 7.12
N ALA A 72 -21.37 -27.80 7.07
CA ALA A 72 -22.73 -27.44 7.44
C ALA A 72 -23.78 -28.12 6.55
N CYS A 73 -23.58 -28.17 5.24
CA CYS A 73 -24.46 -28.88 4.31
C CYS A 73 -24.52 -30.39 4.64
N TYR A 74 -23.38 -31.01 4.92
CA TYR A 74 -23.32 -32.42 5.28
C TYR A 74 -24.08 -32.69 6.57
N LEU A 75 -23.85 -31.91 7.64
CA LEU A 75 -24.55 -32.10 8.92
C LEU A 75 -26.05 -31.86 8.80
N LEU A 76 -26.48 -30.88 8.02
CA LEU A 76 -27.89 -30.61 7.74
C LEU A 76 -28.56 -31.77 7.02
N GLN A 77 -27.88 -32.46 6.10
CA GLN A 77 -28.41 -33.63 5.40
C GLN A 77 -28.73 -34.78 6.35
N TYR A 78 -27.96 -34.93 7.40
CA TYR A 78 -28.10 -36.02 8.38
C TYR A 78 -28.71 -35.60 9.72
N LYS A 79 -29.28 -34.38 9.82
CA LYS A 79 -29.81 -33.83 11.08
C LYS A 79 -30.83 -34.73 11.78
N ASP A 80 -31.66 -35.46 11.04
CA ASP A 80 -32.72 -36.35 11.55
C ASP A 80 -32.30 -37.84 11.54
N SER A 81 -31.08 -38.17 11.12
CA SER A 81 -30.58 -39.53 10.99
C SER A 81 -29.07 -39.60 11.06
N ILE A 82 -28.52 -39.06 12.15
CA ILE A 82 -27.07 -38.96 12.37
C ILE A 82 -26.38 -40.33 12.41
N ASP A 83 -27.10 -41.36 12.79
CA ASP A 83 -26.68 -42.78 12.81
C ASP A 83 -26.33 -43.31 11.40
N LYS A 84 -26.83 -42.67 10.33
CA LYS A 84 -26.53 -43.01 8.95
C LYS A 84 -25.36 -42.22 8.35
N ALA A 85 -24.87 -41.23 9.06
CA ALA A 85 -23.74 -40.46 8.64
C ALA A 85 -22.45 -41.25 8.79
N SER A 86 -21.49 -41.03 7.89
CA SER A 86 -20.17 -41.64 8.00
C SER A 86 -19.44 -41.11 9.25
N PRO A 87 -18.87 -41.97 10.11
CA PRO A 87 -18.08 -41.55 11.25
C PRO A 87 -16.93 -40.62 10.89
N ASP A 88 -16.21 -40.94 9.82
CA ASP A 88 -15.09 -40.13 9.32
C ASP A 88 -15.53 -38.71 8.89
N SER A 89 -16.75 -38.61 8.31
CA SER A 89 -17.30 -37.32 7.91
C SER A 89 -17.82 -36.53 9.12
N ILE A 90 -18.35 -37.19 10.13
CA ILE A 90 -18.72 -36.56 11.41
C ILE A 90 -17.47 -36.02 12.11
N GLU A 91 -16.39 -36.80 12.17
CA GLU A 91 -15.11 -36.35 12.73
C GLU A 91 -14.56 -35.14 11.98
N LYS A 92 -14.59 -35.20 10.63
CA LYS A 92 -14.08 -34.15 9.77
C LYS A 92 -14.87 -32.85 9.87
N TYR A 93 -16.20 -32.90 9.93
CA TYR A 93 -17.08 -31.74 9.82
C TYR A 93 -17.78 -31.34 11.13
N GLY A 94 -17.74 -32.19 12.15
CA GLY A 94 -18.49 -31.96 13.38
C GLY A 94 -18.16 -30.68 14.12
N TYR A 95 -16.93 -30.22 14.01
CA TYR A 95 -16.48 -28.98 14.62
C TYR A 95 -16.47 -27.79 13.68
N SER A 96 -16.66 -27.97 12.37
CA SER A 96 -16.57 -26.89 11.38
C SER A 96 -17.53 -25.72 11.63
N PRO A 97 -18.80 -25.92 12.06
CA PRO A 97 -19.70 -24.80 12.32
C PRO A 97 -19.36 -23.97 13.58
N PHE A 98 -18.42 -24.44 14.40
CA PHE A 98 -18.02 -23.78 15.64
C PHE A 98 -16.64 -23.12 15.53
N GLN A 99 -15.98 -23.25 14.39
CA GLN A 99 -14.72 -22.57 14.12
C GLN A 99 -15.03 -21.16 13.64
N SER A 100 -14.54 -20.16 14.35
CA SER A 100 -14.60 -18.76 13.92
C SER A 100 -13.21 -18.34 13.51
N PHE A 101 -13.05 -17.98 12.24
CA PHE A 101 -11.82 -17.41 11.75
C PHE A 101 -11.98 -15.89 11.63
N ASN A 102 -11.15 -15.14 12.38
CA ASN A 102 -11.09 -13.69 12.28
C ASN A 102 -9.82 -13.31 11.52
N PRO A 103 -9.90 -13.00 10.25
CA PRO A 103 -8.75 -12.59 9.48
C PRO A 103 -8.19 -11.26 10.03
N ILE A 104 -6.88 -11.20 10.17
CA ILE A 104 -6.17 -9.96 10.51
C ILE A 104 -5.66 -9.38 9.20
N TYR A 105 -6.23 -8.25 8.80
CA TYR A 105 -5.74 -7.48 7.66
C TYR A 105 -4.68 -6.50 8.15
N ILE A 106 -3.65 -6.35 7.34
CA ILE A 106 -2.54 -5.43 7.60
C ILE A 106 -2.77 -4.18 6.76
N ASP A 107 -2.63 -3.00 7.38
CA ASP A 107 -2.77 -1.70 6.72
C ASP A 107 -1.67 -0.69 7.12
N ASP A 108 -0.62 -1.17 7.78
CA ASP A 108 0.49 -0.36 8.30
C ASP A 108 1.19 0.44 7.19
N ALA A 109 1.46 -0.18 6.03
CA ALA A 109 2.12 0.48 4.91
C ALA A 109 1.20 1.55 4.28
N MET A 110 -0.10 1.28 4.22
CA MET A 110 -1.08 2.24 3.74
C MET A 110 -1.23 3.41 4.72
N GLU A 111 -1.25 3.18 6.02
CA GLU A 111 -1.27 4.24 7.03
C GLU A 111 -0.03 5.10 6.98
N MET A 112 1.16 4.48 6.82
CA MET A 112 2.42 5.19 6.62
C MET A 112 2.36 6.06 5.35
N LEU A 113 1.86 5.55 4.23
CA LEU A 113 1.70 6.30 2.98
C LEU A 113 0.76 7.50 3.16
N LYS A 114 -0.33 7.35 3.90
CA LYS A 114 -1.27 8.44 4.21
C LYS A 114 -0.65 9.49 5.13
N SER A 115 -0.03 9.05 6.23
CA SER A 115 0.53 9.95 7.26
C SER A 115 1.72 10.76 6.76
N SER A 116 2.54 10.19 5.89
CA SER A 116 3.68 10.88 5.27
C SER A 116 3.30 11.88 4.17
N SER A 117 2.02 11.99 3.80
CA SER A 117 1.54 12.79 2.68
C SER A 117 2.10 12.37 1.30
N LEU A 118 2.84 11.28 1.22
CA LEU A 118 3.42 10.76 -0.04
C LEU A 118 2.34 10.37 -1.05
N ILE A 119 1.13 10.04 -0.59
CA ILE A 119 -0.01 9.73 -1.46
C ILE A 119 -0.34 10.88 -2.40
N SER A 120 -0.16 12.13 -1.96
CA SER A 120 -0.37 13.33 -2.80
C SER A 120 0.71 13.50 -3.85
N ALA A 121 1.91 12.96 -3.62
CA ALA A 121 3.06 13.02 -4.52
C ALA A 121 3.04 11.92 -5.60
N ILE A 122 2.12 10.95 -5.53
CA ILE A 122 1.95 9.94 -6.57
C ILE A 122 1.47 10.63 -7.86
N GLU A 123 2.29 10.58 -8.90
CA GLU A 123 1.99 11.21 -10.20
C GLU A 123 0.71 10.63 -10.83
N ASN A 124 0.57 9.31 -10.79
CA ASN A 124 -0.62 8.63 -11.31
C ASN A 124 -1.78 8.69 -10.30
N LYS A 125 -2.59 9.75 -10.40
CA LYS A 125 -3.76 9.95 -9.51
C LYS A 125 -4.79 8.82 -9.56
N LYS A 126 -4.93 8.14 -10.70
CA LYS A 126 -5.81 6.98 -10.84
C LYS A 126 -5.31 5.80 -10.03
N LEU A 127 -3.99 5.57 -9.99
CA LEU A 127 -3.38 4.55 -9.13
C LEU A 127 -3.60 4.89 -7.66
N ALA A 128 -3.32 6.13 -7.24
CA ALA A 128 -3.54 6.58 -5.87
C ALA A 128 -4.99 6.35 -5.41
N THR A 129 -5.96 6.71 -6.25
CA THR A 129 -7.39 6.48 -5.96
C THR A 129 -7.73 5.00 -5.81
N ARG A 130 -7.20 4.14 -6.68
CA ARG A 130 -7.45 2.70 -6.60
C ARG A 130 -6.87 2.09 -5.32
N ILE A 131 -5.66 2.48 -4.94
CA ILE A 131 -5.04 2.04 -3.69
C ILE A 131 -5.95 2.41 -2.49
N ILE A 132 -6.40 3.67 -2.41
CA ILE A 132 -7.31 4.12 -1.34
C ILE A 132 -8.60 3.29 -1.32
N GLN A 133 -9.18 3.01 -2.49
CA GLN A 133 -10.42 2.23 -2.60
C GLN A 133 -10.24 0.79 -2.11
N THR A 134 -9.10 0.16 -2.36
CA THR A 134 -8.81 -1.22 -1.93
C THR A 134 -8.85 -1.36 -0.41
N TYR A 135 -8.46 -0.33 0.35
CA TYR A 135 -8.45 -0.35 1.81
C TYR A 135 -9.73 0.16 2.47
N ASN A 136 -10.67 0.70 1.69
CA ASN A 136 -11.94 1.24 2.21
C ASN A 136 -13.13 0.27 1.97
N THR A 137 -12.87 -0.92 1.46
CA THR A 137 -13.89 -1.98 1.22
C THR A 137 -13.94 -2.93 2.38
#